data_dcd5a59e5b78061cf0994465749bbb38
#
_entry.id   dcd5a59e5b78061cf0994465749bbb38
#
_cell.length_a   1.000
_cell.length_b   1.000
_cell.length_c   1.000
_cell.angle_alpha   90.00
_cell.angle_beta   90.00
_cell.angle_gamma   90.00
#
_symmetry.space_group_name_H-M   'P 1'
#
loop_
_entity.id
_entity.type
_entity.pdbx_description
1 polymer ?
#
loop_
_entity_poly.entity_id
_entity_poly.type
_entity_poly.pdbx_seq_one_letter_code
_entity_poly.pdbx_strand_id
1 'polypeptide(L)'
;STLLASSAASDVYKRQGMIDQFYDYELGVLEYRSVRFETETLATDNYQGNAVVNYTEREVPYTRIIEHKHFEFGKQPVTVISREYSSEWHKGDEPYYPINNERNNELYQRYRELADKEKRVIFGGRLGGYKYYDMDKVIKAALEMCSEELV
;
A
#
# COMPACT_ATOMS: atom_id res chain seq x y z
N SER A 1 -11.23 9.07 -0.64
CA SER A 1 -10.63 9.90 0.40
C SER A 1 -11.23 9.51 1.75
N THR A 2 -10.52 8.71 2.51
CA THR A 2 -10.97 8.34 3.86
C THR A 2 -10.54 9.45 4.80
N LEU A 3 -11.47 10.31 5.17
CA LEU A 3 -11.34 11.21 6.30
C LEU A 3 -11.31 10.35 7.57
N LEU A 4 -10.14 10.09 8.10
CA LEU A 4 -10.01 9.58 9.45
C LEU A 4 -10.41 10.71 10.39
N ALA A 5 -11.55 10.54 11.05
CA ALA A 5 -11.97 11.39 12.15
C ALA A 5 -10.88 11.32 13.23
N SER A 6 -10.12 12.39 13.38
CA SER A 6 -9.23 12.60 14.50
C SER A 6 -10.10 12.67 15.75
N SER A 7 -9.86 11.80 16.74
CA SER A 7 -10.38 12.02 18.06
C SER A 7 -9.82 13.34 18.62
N ALA A 8 -10.64 14.12 19.27
CA ALA A 8 -10.41 15.52 19.67
C ALA A 8 -9.25 15.77 20.67
N ALA A 9 -8.24 14.92 20.72
CA ALA A 9 -7.15 15.00 21.69
C ALA A 9 -5.74 15.16 21.09
N SER A 10 -5.58 15.13 19.76
CA SER A 10 -4.26 15.22 19.14
C SER A 10 -4.25 16.23 18.00
N ASP A 11 -3.48 17.30 18.14
CA ASP A 11 -3.17 18.27 17.08
C ASP A 11 -2.19 17.72 16.02
N VAL A 12 -1.88 16.42 16.08
CA VAL A 12 -0.92 15.74 15.21
C VAL A 12 -1.64 14.95 14.12
N TYR A 13 -1.30 15.21 12.87
CA TYR A 13 -1.79 14.52 11.71
C TYR A 13 -0.84 13.40 11.29
N LYS A 14 -1.33 12.17 11.24
CA LYS A 14 -0.55 11.00 10.78
C LYS A 14 -0.78 10.76 9.29
N ARG A 15 0.25 10.98 8.47
CA ARG A 15 0.20 10.81 7.02
C ARG A 15 0.79 9.46 6.62
N GLN A 16 -0.04 8.57 6.04
CA GLN A 16 0.38 7.28 5.50
C GLN A 16 0.40 7.24 3.96
N GLY A 17 -0.12 8.26 3.30
CA GLY A 17 -0.06 8.43 1.85
C GLY A 17 1.33 8.86 1.38
N MET A 18 1.48 9.00 0.07
CA MET A 18 2.73 9.40 -0.56
C MET A 18 3.27 10.71 0.02
N ILE A 19 4.55 10.71 0.39
CA ILE A 19 5.20 11.89 0.97
C ILE A 19 5.37 13.01 -0.07
N ASP A 20 5.75 12.67 -1.30
CA ASP A 20 5.90 13.62 -2.40
C ASP A 20 4.58 14.29 -2.80
N GLN A 21 3.47 13.55 -2.75
CA GLN A 21 2.13 14.10 -2.94
C GLN A 21 1.75 15.12 -1.87
N PHE A 22 2.17 14.92 -0.63
CA PHE A 22 1.90 15.86 0.45
C PHE A 22 2.55 17.22 0.19
N TYR A 23 3.71 17.23 -0.45
CA TYR A 23 4.44 18.43 -0.84
C TYR A 23 4.20 18.83 -2.30
N ASP A 24 3.07 18.46 -2.89
CA ASP A 24 2.71 18.80 -4.27
C ASP A 24 3.82 18.50 -5.29
N TYR A 25 4.65 17.47 -5.02
CA TYR A 25 5.77 17.04 -5.86
C TYR A 25 6.86 18.09 -6.10
N GLU A 26 7.02 19.06 -5.21
CA GLU A 26 7.92 20.22 -5.40
C GLU A 26 9.40 19.85 -5.60
N LEU A 27 9.87 18.73 -5.03
CA LEU A 27 11.22 18.22 -5.22
C LEU A 27 11.35 17.20 -6.37
N GLY A 28 10.21 16.81 -6.97
CA GLY A 28 10.11 15.80 -8.01
C GLY A 28 9.21 14.63 -7.59
N VAL A 29 8.90 13.78 -8.56
CA VAL A 29 8.00 12.62 -8.38
C VAL A 29 8.81 11.39 -7.97
N LEU A 30 8.42 10.75 -6.89
CA LEU A 30 8.89 9.42 -6.49
C LEU A 30 8.19 8.35 -7.35
N GLU A 31 8.87 7.23 -7.57
CA GLU A 31 8.34 6.15 -8.38
C GLU A 31 7.73 5.05 -7.50
N TYR A 32 6.62 4.53 -7.96
CA TYR A 32 5.87 3.48 -7.28
C TYR A 32 5.55 2.33 -8.24
N ARG A 33 5.13 1.20 -7.70
CA ARG A 33 4.45 0.13 -8.42
C ARG A 33 2.97 0.21 -8.14
N SER A 34 2.18 -0.09 -9.15
CA SER A 34 0.75 -0.27 -9.05
C SER A 34 0.34 -1.69 -9.41
N VAL A 35 -0.90 -2.03 -9.12
CA VAL A 35 -1.50 -3.28 -9.56
C VAL A 35 -2.88 -3.00 -10.15
N ARG A 36 -3.26 -3.81 -11.14
CA ARG A 36 -4.57 -3.79 -11.77
C ARG A 36 -5.26 -5.11 -11.50
N PHE A 37 -6.54 -5.06 -11.20
CA PHE A 37 -7.37 -6.24 -10.96
C PHE A 37 -8.39 -6.44 -12.06
N GLU A 38 -8.56 -7.69 -12.48
CA GLU A 38 -9.69 -8.14 -13.29
C GLU A 38 -10.51 -9.12 -12.46
N THR A 39 -11.76 -8.71 -12.16
CA THR A 39 -12.65 -9.48 -11.29
C THR A 39 -13.73 -10.15 -12.11
N GLU A 40 -14.00 -11.42 -11.82
CA GLU A 40 -14.94 -12.27 -12.52
C GLU A 40 -15.75 -13.11 -11.52
N THR A 41 -17.06 -13.26 -11.79
CA THR A 41 -17.92 -14.17 -11.04
C THR A 41 -18.09 -15.47 -11.81
N LEU A 42 -17.79 -16.60 -11.17
CA LEU A 42 -17.82 -17.93 -11.75
C LEU A 42 -18.96 -18.77 -11.16
N ALA A 43 -19.64 -19.53 -12.01
CA ALA A 43 -20.69 -20.46 -11.61
C ALA A 43 -20.08 -21.80 -11.10
N THR A 44 -19.20 -21.69 -10.12
CA THR A 44 -18.62 -22.84 -9.39
C THR A 44 -18.49 -22.48 -7.92
N ASP A 45 -18.60 -23.47 -7.06
CA ASP A 45 -18.47 -23.30 -5.61
C ASP A 45 -17.01 -23.22 -5.15
N ASN A 46 -16.06 -23.66 -5.99
CA ASN A 46 -14.65 -23.66 -5.69
C ASN A 46 -13.83 -23.58 -6.98
N TYR A 47 -12.97 -22.60 -7.14
CA TYR A 47 -12.13 -22.43 -8.31
C TYR A 47 -10.71 -22.98 -8.10
N GLN A 48 -10.05 -22.56 -7.00
CA GLN A 48 -8.66 -22.92 -6.75
C GLN A 48 -8.41 -23.57 -5.37
N GLY A 49 -9.42 -23.68 -4.53
CA GLY A 49 -9.32 -24.35 -3.23
C GLY A 49 -8.59 -23.54 -2.14
N ASN A 50 -8.14 -22.33 -2.46
CA ASN A 50 -7.39 -21.47 -1.54
C ASN A 50 -7.73 -19.99 -1.81
N ALA A 51 -7.57 -19.15 -0.79
CA ALA A 51 -7.85 -17.72 -0.90
C ALA A 51 -6.91 -17.02 -1.90
N VAL A 52 -5.63 -17.39 -1.93
CA VAL A 52 -4.62 -16.78 -2.80
C VAL A 52 -3.70 -17.84 -3.39
N VAL A 53 -3.52 -17.81 -4.71
CA VAL A 53 -2.53 -18.60 -5.44
C VAL A 53 -1.65 -17.65 -6.24
N ASN A 54 -0.33 -17.74 -6.04
CA ASN A 54 0.66 -16.96 -6.79
C ASN A 54 1.15 -17.74 -7.99
N TYR A 55 1.40 -17.04 -9.10
CA TYR A 55 1.91 -17.57 -10.35
C TYR A 55 3.29 -16.99 -10.63
N THR A 56 4.25 -17.84 -10.91
CA THR A 56 5.64 -17.50 -11.20
C THR A 56 6.06 -17.79 -12.63
N GLU A 57 5.18 -18.45 -13.37
CA GLU A 57 5.42 -18.85 -14.77
C GLU A 57 5.41 -17.60 -15.67
N ARG A 58 6.38 -17.55 -16.56
CA ARG A 58 6.57 -16.41 -17.47
C ARG A 58 5.41 -16.23 -18.45
N GLU A 59 4.73 -17.32 -18.80
CA GLU A 59 3.62 -17.36 -19.75
C GLU A 59 2.29 -16.87 -19.12
N VAL A 60 2.22 -16.82 -17.79
CA VAL A 60 1.04 -16.33 -17.05
C VAL A 60 1.15 -14.83 -16.87
N PRO A 61 0.19 -14.03 -17.41
CA PRO A 61 0.32 -12.58 -17.41
C PRO A 61 -0.04 -11.90 -16.08
N TYR A 62 -0.61 -12.62 -15.14
CA TYR A 62 -0.99 -12.13 -13.80
C TYR A 62 -0.09 -12.75 -12.72
N THR A 63 0.09 -12.02 -11.64
CA THR A 63 0.97 -12.41 -10.53
C THR A 63 0.28 -13.33 -9.53
N ARG A 64 -1.05 -13.20 -9.41
CA ARG A 64 -1.86 -14.04 -8.52
C ARG A 64 -3.33 -14.08 -8.91
N ILE A 65 -4.02 -15.10 -8.41
CA ILE A 65 -5.49 -15.14 -8.35
C ILE A 65 -5.92 -15.11 -6.89
N ILE A 66 -6.89 -14.26 -6.58
CA ILE A 66 -7.55 -14.17 -5.29
C ILE A 66 -8.95 -14.75 -5.46
N GLU A 67 -9.30 -15.78 -4.69
CA GLU A 67 -10.66 -16.32 -4.58
C GLU A 67 -11.26 -15.83 -3.27
N HIS A 68 -12.11 -14.80 -3.35
CA HIS A 68 -12.52 -13.99 -2.21
C HIS A 68 -13.26 -14.76 -1.12
N LYS A 69 -14.11 -15.72 -1.50
CA LYS A 69 -14.93 -16.49 -0.53
C LYS A 69 -14.13 -17.24 0.53
N HIS A 70 -12.90 -17.63 0.22
CA HIS A 70 -12.08 -18.40 1.16
C HIS A 70 -11.56 -17.59 2.35
N PHE A 71 -11.50 -16.25 2.25
CA PHE A 71 -11.14 -15.40 3.40
C PHE A 71 -12.18 -15.47 4.54
N GLU A 72 -13.44 -15.69 4.18
CA GLU A 72 -14.56 -15.75 5.14
C GLU A 72 -15.22 -17.14 5.22
N PHE A 73 -14.56 -18.16 4.67
CA PHE A 73 -15.06 -19.54 4.63
C PHE A 73 -16.47 -19.66 4.00
N GLY A 74 -16.74 -18.84 2.99
CA GLY A 74 -18.02 -18.77 2.28
C GLY A 74 -18.37 -20.09 1.60
N LYS A 75 -19.69 -20.46 1.64
CA LYS A 75 -20.23 -21.73 1.10
C LYS A 75 -21.24 -21.53 -0.03
N GLN A 76 -21.31 -20.35 -0.59
CA GLN A 76 -22.21 -20.02 -1.71
C GLN A 76 -21.85 -20.85 -2.96
N PRO A 77 -22.82 -21.18 -3.84
CA PRO A 77 -22.60 -22.02 -5.03
C PRO A 77 -21.86 -21.31 -6.17
N VAL A 78 -21.55 -20.03 -6.00
CA VAL A 78 -20.76 -19.21 -6.94
C VAL A 78 -19.52 -18.70 -6.23
N THR A 79 -18.50 -18.37 -7.01
CA THR A 79 -17.28 -17.74 -6.48
C THR A 79 -16.91 -16.48 -7.26
N VAL A 80 -16.21 -15.56 -6.60
CA VAL A 80 -15.63 -14.37 -7.22
C VAL A 80 -14.12 -14.52 -7.15
N ILE A 81 -13.49 -14.38 -8.30
CA ILE A 81 -12.02 -14.34 -8.40
C ILE A 81 -11.56 -12.98 -8.88
N SER A 82 -10.37 -12.57 -8.44
CA SER A 82 -9.65 -11.41 -8.99
C SER A 82 -8.27 -11.83 -9.44
N ARG A 83 -7.95 -11.56 -10.72
CA ARG A 83 -6.59 -11.70 -11.27
C ARG A 83 -5.84 -10.39 -11.07
N GLU A 84 -4.69 -10.45 -10.40
CA GLU A 84 -3.83 -9.30 -10.15
C GLU A 84 -2.74 -9.21 -11.21
N TYR A 85 -2.63 -8.06 -11.85
CA TYR A 85 -1.60 -7.75 -12.82
C TYR A 85 -0.69 -6.66 -12.28
N SER A 86 0.61 -6.85 -12.37
CA SER A 86 1.58 -5.79 -12.11
C SER A 86 1.45 -4.69 -13.16
N SER A 87 1.44 -3.44 -12.75
CA SER A 87 1.39 -2.29 -13.65
C SER A 87 2.38 -1.20 -13.19
N GLU A 88 2.82 -0.39 -14.15
CA GLU A 88 3.53 0.83 -13.84
C GLU A 88 2.56 1.82 -13.19
N TRP A 89 3.06 2.56 -12.22
CA TRP A 89 2.30 3.63 -11.59
C TRP A 89 2.45 4.94 -12.38
N HIS A 90 1.35 5.64 -12.57
CA HIS A 90 1.32 6.99 -13.10
C HIS A 90 0.64 7.93 -12.10
N LYS A 91 0.91 9.21 -12.19
CA LYS A 91 0.29 10.21 -11.32
C LYS A 91 -1.24 10.18 -11.44
N GLY A 92 -1.89 9.80 -10.34
CA GLY A 92 -3.34 9.60 -10.27
C GLY A 92 -3.74 8.15 -10.04
N ASP A 93 -2.86 7.19 -10.31
CA ASP A 93 -3.07 5.78 -9.98
C ASP A 93 -2.87 5.54 -8.47
N GLU A 94 -3.43 4.45 -7.96
CA GLU A 94 -3.17 4.03 -6.59
C GLU A 94 -1.78 3.40 -6.46
N PRO A 95 -0.90 3.95 -5.60
CA PRO A 95 0.42 3.38 -5.36
C PRO A 95 0.33 2.22 -4.37
N TYR A 96 1.00 1.11 -4.67
CA TYR A 96 1.06 -0.06 -3.77
C TYR A 96 2.42 -0.23 -3.12
N TYR A 97 3.50 -0.05 -3.88
CA TYR A 97 4.86 -0.27 -3.39
C TYR A 97 5.80 0.82 -3.90
N PRO A 98 6.71 1.33 -3.05
CA PRO A 98 7.78 2.22 -3.49
C PRO A 98 8.82 1.47 -4.33
N ILE A 99 9.45 2.15 -5.27
CA ILE A 99 10.60 1.65 -6.03
C ILE A 99 11.88 2.18 -5.40
N ASN A 100 12.52 1.34 -4.59
CA ASN A 100 13.74 1.69 -3.87
C ASN A 100 14.97 1.49 -4.77
N ASN A 101 15.29 2.50 -5.58
CA ASN A 101 16.54 2.65 -6.28
C ASN A 101 17.32 3.86 -5.74
N GLU A 102 18.57 4.05 -6.15
CA GLU A 102 19.44 5.11 -5.66
C GLU A 102 18.80 6.51 -5.85
N ARG A 103 18.35 6.84 -7.07
CA ARG A 103 17.67 8.10 -7.39
C ARG A 103 16.48 8.38 -6.48
N ASN A 104 15.59 7.40 -6.32
CA ASN A 104 14.39 7.58 -5.52
C ASN A 104 14.71 7.66 -4.02
N ASN A 105 15.70 6.91 -3.57
CA ASN A 105 16.14 6.98 -2.17
C ASN A 105 16.75 8.36 -1.85
N GLU A 106 17.56 8.94 -2.74
CA GLU A 106 18.09 10.30 -2.59
C GLU A 106 16.97 11.34 -2.59
N LEU A 107 16.00 11.22 -3.51
CA LEU A 107 14.86 12.11 -3.57
C LEU A 107 13.99 12.00 -2.31
N TYR A 108 13.77 10.77 -1.81
CA TYR A 108 13.06 10.55 -0.57
C TYR A 108 13.77 11.19 0.63
N GLN A 109 15.10 11.12 0.73
CA GLN A 109 15.83 11.77 1.82
C GLN A 109 15.60 13.29 1.83
N ARG A 110 15.54 13.92 0.68
CA ARG A 110 15.24 15.35 0.57
C ARG A 110 13.80 15.66 1.05
N TYR A 111 12.83 14.82 0.73
CA TYR A 111 11.47 14.94 1.30
C TYR A 111 11.44 14.68 2.80
N ARG A 112 12.25 13.75 3.28
CA ARG A 112 12.38 13.49 4.71
C ARG A 112 12.91 14.70 5.49
N GLU A 113 13.88 15.43 4.93
CA GLU A 113 14.39 16.69 5.51
C GLU A 113 13.29 17.78 5.62
N LEU A 114 12.33 17.80 4.70
CA LEU A 114 11.15 18.67 4.82
C LEU A 114 10.20 18.16 5.92
N ALA A 115 9.93 16.86 5.91
CA ALA A 115 9.04 16.21 6.88
C ALA A 115 9.52 16.37 8.34
N ASP A 116 10.83 16.35 8.57
CA ASP A 116 11.43 16.53 9.90
C ASP A 116 11.25 17.97 10.47
N LYS A 117 10.86 18.93 9.62
CA LYS A 117 10.53 20.31 10.03
C LYS A 117 9.05 20.46 10.38
N GLU A 118 8.21 19.49 10.00
CA GLU A 118 6.78 19.50 10.29
C GLU A 118 6.52 19.16 11.78
N LYS A 119 5.97 20.11 12.51
CA LYS A 119 5.70 19.93 13.95
C LYS A 119 4.40 19.17 14.25
N ARG A 120 3.51 19.06 13.26
CA ARG A 120 2.16 18.52 13.43
C ARG A 120 1.84 17.39 12.47
N VAL A 121 2.82 16.91 11.73
CA VAL A 121 2.63 15.82 10.75
C VAL A 121 3.68 14.74 10.98
N ILE A 122 3.20 13.53 11.17
CA ILE A 122 4.05 12.33 11.27
C ILE A 122 3.84 11.49 10.01
N PHE A 123 4.91 11.27 9.28
CA PHE A 123 4.90 10.41 8.09
C PHE A 123 5.25 8.98 8.46
N GLY A 124 4.39 8.03 8.08
CA GLY A 124 4.58 6.62 8.37
C GLY A 124 3.91 5.71 7.34
N GLY A 125 3.99 4.41 7.57
CA GLY A 125 3.51 3.40 6.64
C GLY A 125 4.40 3.25 5.41
N ARG A 126 3.98 2.41 4.46
CA ARG A 126 4.77 2.09 3.26
C ARG A 126 5.05 3.30 2.37
N LEU A 127 4.05 4.13 2.14
CA LEU A 127 4.14 5.26 1.20
C LEU A 127 4.72 6.51 1.86
N GLY A 128 4.30 6.84 3.08
CA GLY A 128 4.85 7.98 3.82
C GLY A 128 6.29 7.77 4.27
N GLY A 129 6.67 6.54 4.61
CA GLY A 129 8.03 6.13 4.92
C GLY A 129 8.85 5.69 3.73
N TYR A 130 8.27 5.65 2.53
CA TYR A 130 8.88 5.19 1.27
C TYR A 130 9.65 3.88 1.41
N LYS A 131 9.01 2.89 2.05
CA LYS A 131 9.65 1.62 2.42
C LYS A 131 8.74 0.45 2.11
N TYR A 132 9.33 -0.61 1.55
CA TYR A 132 8.63 -1.89 1.47
C TYR A 132 8.62 -2.55 2.84
N TYR A 133 7.41 -2.84 3.34
CA TYR A 133 7.21 -3.51 4.62
C TYR A 133 6.27 -4.71 4.45
N ASP A 134 6.62 -5.83 5.05
CA ASP A 134 5.67 -6.87 5.39
C ASP A 134 4.77 -6.42 6.56
N MET A 135 3.65 -7.10 6.77
CA MET A 135 2.65 -6.69 7.77
C MET A 135 3.24 -6.57 9.18
N ASP A 136 4.09 -7.52 9.59
CA ASP A 136 4.77 -7.51 10.90
C ASP A 136 5.66 -6.27 11.07
N LYS A 137 6.36 -5.87 10.02
CA LYS A 137 7.25 -4.69 10.03
C LYS A 137 6.47 -3.38 10.07
N VAL A 138 5.32 -3.32 9.36
CA VAL A 138 4.44 -2.14 9.43
C VAL A 138 3.89 -1.96 10.83
N ILE A 139 3.43 -3.05 11.47
CA ILE A 139 2.91 -3.01 12.83
C ILE A 139 4.01 -2.59 13.81
N LYS A 140 5.20 -3.19 13.71
CA LYS A 140 6.34 -2.81 14.54
C LYS A 140 6.68 -1.33 14.42
N ALA A 141 6.82 -0.82 13.19
CA ALA A 141 7.13 0.60 12.96
C ALA A 141 6.06 1.54 13.52
N ALA A 142 4.78 1.14 13.46
CA ALA A 142 3.69 1.92 14.03
C ALA A 142 3.75 1.94 15.57
N LEU A 143 4.08 0.82 16.21
CA LEU A 143 4.23 0.73 17.66
C LEU A 143 5.44 1.55 18.16
N GLU A 144 6.57 1.48 17.46
CA GLU A 144 7.76 2.28 17.77
C GLU A 144 7.46 3.77 17.69
N MET A 145 6.83 4.22 16.60
CA MET A 145 6.38 5.61 16.43
C MET A 145 5.44 6.06 17.55
N CYS A 146 4.47 5.23 17.94
CA CYS A 146 3.57 5.55 19.06
C CYS A 146 4.31 5.67 20.38
N SER A 147 5.33 4.84 20.62
CA SER A 147 6.12 4.90 21.85
C SER A 147 6.97 6.17 21.93
N GLU A 148 7.49 6.65 20.80
CA GLU A 148 8.25 7.91 20.72
C GLU A 148 7.37 9.15 20.95
N GLU A 149 6.12 9.11 20.46
CA GLU A 149 5.18 10.25 20.58
C GLU A 149 4.47 10.35 21.93
N LEU A 150 4.43 9.25 22.70
CA LEU A 150 3.75 9.20 24.00
C LEU A 150 4.69 9.48 25.19
N VAL A 151 5.94 9.80 24.94
CA VAL A 151 6.92 10.25 25.94
C VAL A 151 6.92 11.77 25.99
#